data_ef7c6eff8301dd4423e50c30b2193eb7
#
_entry.id   ef7c6eff8301dd4423e50c30b2193eb7
#
_cell.length_a   1.000
_cell.length_b   1.000
_cell.length_c   1.000
_cell.angle_alpha   90.00
_cell.angle_beta   90.00
_cell.angle_gamma   90.00
#
_symmetry.space_group_name_H-M   'P 1'
#
loop_
_entity.id
_entity.type
_entity.pdbx_description
1 polymer ?
#
loop_
_entity_poly.entity_id
_entity_poly.type
_entity_poly.pdbx_seq_one_letter_code
_entity_poly.pdbx_strand_id
1 'polypeptide(L)'
;MSTISIRKIIKDAGGAEAISKAATEAGGDLSKDAVYKWSKTGIPDRHWPIIIALTDHGPVALYAANCAARGVPVAAAYRLEAAE
;
A
#
# COMPACT_ATOMS: atom_id res chain seq x y z
N MET A 1 7.94 17.07 5.04
CA MET A 1 8.23 16.07 4.02
C MET A 1 6.94 15.47 3.50
N SER A 2 6.89 15.26 2.23
CA SER A 2 5.69 14.71 1.62
C SER A 2 5.62 13.20 1.82
N THR A 3 4.40 12.71 2.05
CA THR A 3 4.14 11.29 2.13
C THR A 3 4.17 10.73 0.72
N ILE A 4 4.77 9.55 0.56
CA ILE A 4 4.76 8.86 -0.73
C ILE A 4 3.30 8.49 -1.08
N SER A 5 2.94 8.66 -2.34
CA SER A 5 1.58 8.35 -2.79
C SER A 5 1.43 6.86 -3.09
N ILE A 6 0.19 6.38 -3.05
CA ILE A 6 -0.09 4.99 -3.42
C ILE A 6 0.27 4.74 -4.88
N ARG A 7 0.05 5.71 -5.76
CA ARG A 7 0.44 5.59 -7.17
C ARG A 7 1.93 5.36 -7.31
N LYS A 8 2.73 6.07 -6.52
CA LYS A 8 4.19 5.91 -6.55
C LYS A 8 4.58 4.52 -6.07
N ILE A 9 3.94 4.02 -5.02
CA ILE A 9 4.18 2.67 -4.51
C ILE A 9 3.86 1.63 -5.58
N ILE A 10 2.73 1.78 -6.25
CA ILE A 10 2.33 0.87 -7.33
C ILE A 10 3.37 0.90 -8.46
N LYS A 11 3.82 2.09 -8.83
CA LYS A 11 4.84 2.24 -9.86
C LYS A 11 6.15 1.58 -9.47
N ASP A 12 6.58 1.77 -8.22
CA ASP A 12 7.82 1.18 -7.73
C ASP A 12 7.75 -0.35 -7.68
N ALA A 13 6.54 -0.90 -7.51
CA ALA A 13 6.33 -2.35 -7.52
C ALA A 13 6.30 -2.95 -8.94
N GLY A 14 6.40 -2.11 -9.96
CA GLY A 14 6.38 -2.56 -11.35
C GLY A 14 5.04 -2.35 -12.04
N GLY A 15 4.11 -1.67 -11.39
CA GLY A 15 2.79 -1.39 -11.94
C GLY A 15 1.73 -2.38 -11.47
N ALA A 16 0.47 -2.06 -11.77
CA ALA A 16 -0.66 -2.87 -11.33
C ALA A 16 -0.57 -4.31 -11.85
N GLU A 17 -0.09 -4.50 -13.07
CA GLU A 17 0.05 -5.83 -13.65
C GLU A 17 1.05 -6.69 -12.89
N ALA A 18 2.19 -6.12 -12.50
CA ALA A 18 3.21 -6.83 -11.74
C ALA A 18 2.67 -7.23 -10.36
N ILE A 19 1.92 -6.35 -9.73
CA ILE A 19 1.31 -6.61 -8.42
C ILE A 19 0.27 -7.73 -8.54
N SER A 20 -0.59 -7.64 -9.56
CA SER A 20 -1.61 -8.66 -9.80
C SER A 20 -0.98 -10.03 -10.04
N LYS A 21 0.07 -10.07 -10.86
CA LYS A 21 0.79 -11.31 -11.15
C LYS A 21 1.42 -11.91 -9.90
N ALA A 22 2.10 -11.08 -9.11
CA ALA A 22 2.74 -11.54 -7.88
C ALA A 22 1.71 -12.08 -6.88
N ALA A 23 0.57 -11.43 -6.77
CA ALA A 23 -0.50 -11.90 -5.90
C ALA A 23 -1.04 -13.25 -6.34
N THR A 24 -1.24 -13.42 -7.65
CA THR A 24 -1.73 -14.68 -8.20
C THR A 24 -0.72 -15.81 -7.96
N GLU A 25 0.56 -15.52 -8.15
CA GLU A 25 1.62 -16.51 -7.90
C GLU A 25 1.70 -16.91 -6.42
N ALA A 26 1.32 -16.01 -5.53
CA ALA A 26 1.28 -16.29 -4.10
C ALA A 26 -0.01 -16.97 -3.65
N GLY A 27 -0.87 -17.34 -4.59
CA GLY A 27 -2.11 -18.01 -4.29
C GLY A 27 -3.30 -17.10 -4.01
N GLY A 28 -3.12 -15.79 -4.22
CA GLY A 28 -4.17 -14.82 -4.03
C GLY A 28 -4.99 -14.60 -5.29
N ASP A 29 -5.99 -13.75 -5.17
CA ASP A 29 -6.84 -13.35 -6.29
C ASP A 29 -6.94 -11.83 -6.29
N LEU A 30 -6.16 -11.18 -7.14
CA LEU A 30 -6.09 -9.73 -7.18
C LEU A 30 -6.04 -9.26 -8.63
N SER A 31 -7.07 -8.57 -9.07
CA SER A 31 -7.13 -8.01 -10.42
C SER A 31 -6.41 -6.68 -10.50
N LYS A 32 -6.05 -6.29 -11.72
CA LYS A 32 -5.46 -4.97 -11.97
C LYS A 32 -6.43 -3.86 -11.57
N ASP A 33 -7.72 -4.06 -11.81
CA ASP A 33 -8.73 -3.07 -11.47
C ASP A 33 -8.79 -2.83 -9.96
N ALA A 34 -8.64 -3.88 -9.16
CA ALA A 34 -8.57 -3.74 -7.72
C ALA A 34 -7.37 -2.90 -7.30
N VAL A 35 -6.21 -3.11 -7.94
CA VAL A 35 -5.01 -2.33 -7.66
C VAL A 35 -5.22 -0.86 -7.97
N TYR A 36 -5.87 -0.54 -9.08
CA TYR A 36 -6.14 0.84 -9.44
C TYR A 36 -7.04 1.54 -8.43
N LYS A 37 -7.92 0.82 -7.77
CA LYS A 37 -8.79 1.41 -6.75
C LYS A 37 -8.05 1.80 -5.48
N TRP A 38 -6.87 1.24 -5.26
CA TRP A 38 -6.09 1.50 -4.05
C TRP A 38 -5.71 2.98 -3.90
N SER A 39 -5.57 3.71 -4.99
CA SER A 39 -5.26 5.13 -4.92
C SER A 39 -6.36 5.94 -4.21
N LYS A 40 -7.56 5.38 -4.12
CA LYS A 40 -8.69 6.01 -3.43
C LYS A 40 -9.01 5.36 -2.09
N THR A 41 -8.84 4.05 -2.00
CA THR A 41 -9.27 3.29 -0.83
C THR A 41 -8.15 2.87 0.09
N GLY A 42 -6.90 2.94 -0.38
CA GLY A 42 -5.74 2.43 0.35
C GLY A 42 -5.45 0.99 0.00
N ILE A 43 -4.25 0.55 0.32
CA ILE A 43 -3.81 -0.83 0.08
C ILE A 43 -4.24 -1.69 1.25
N PRO A 44 -5.07 -2.74 1.04
CA PRO A 44 -5.44 -3.64 2.12
C PRO A 44 -4.23 -4.32 2.73
N ASP A 45 -4.23 -4.48 4.05
CA ASP A 45 -3.08 -5.02 4.76
C ASP A 45 -2.71 -6.43 4.31
N ARG A 46 -3.68 -7.23 3.88
CA ARG A 46 -3.43 -8.58 3.39
C ARG A 46 -2.53 -8.60 2.16
N HIS A 47 -2.43 -7.48 1.43
CA HIS A 47 -1.57 -7.36 0.25
C HIS A 47 -0.24 -6.67 0.55
N TRP A 48 -0.04 -6.20 1.77
CA TRP A 48 1.20 -5.53 2.13
C TRP A 48 2.44 -6.40 1.95
N PRO A 49 2.44 -7.70 2.32
CA PRO A 49 3.64 -8.52 2.14
C PRO A 49 4.12 -8.55 0.68
N ILE A 50 3.20 -8.57 -0.27
CA ILE A 50 3.55 -8.57 -1.70
C ILE A 50 4.20 -7.25 -2.09
N ILE A 51 3.63 -6.14 -1.63
CA ILE A 51 4.17 -4.81 -1.92
C ILE A 51 5.55 -4.64 -1.30
N ILE A 52 5.72 -5.09 -0.06
CA ILE A 52 7.01 -5.03 0.63
C ILE A 52 8.05 -5.85 -0.11
N ALA A 53 7.66 -7.02 -0.62
CA ALA A 53 8.57 -7.88 -1.39
C ALA A 53 8.97 -7.28 -2.73
N LEU A 54 8.07 -6.51 -3.37
CA LEU A 54 8.32 -5.93 -4.69
C LEU A 54 8.96 -4.54 -4.64
N THR A 55 9.00 -3.92 -3.48
CA THR A 55 9.52 -2.55 -3.31
C THR A 55 10.44 -2.49 -2.10
N ASP A 56 11.06 -1.32 -1.90
CA ASP A 56 11.83 -1.05 -0.69
C ASP A 56 10.97 -0.37 0.38
N HIS A 57 9.68 -0.20 0.12
CA HIS A 57 8.77 0.44 1.07
C HIS A 57 8.36 -0.55 2.15
N GLY A 58 8.44 -0.11 3.40
CA GLY A 58 8.03 -0.93 4.53
C GLY A 58 6.61 -0.60 5.00
N PRO A 59 6.16 -1.26 6.08
CA PRO A 59 4.81 -1.04 6.62
C PRO A 59 4.52 0.42 6.98
N VAL A 60 5.51 1.15 7.47
CA VAL A 60 5.34 2.56 7.83
C VAL A 60 4.97 3.39 6.61
N ALA A 61 5.68 3.19 5.49
CA ALA A 61 5.39 3.91 4.26
C ALA A 61 4.01 3.56 3.71
N LEU A 62 3.63 2.29 3.76
CA LEU A 62 2.32 1.84 3.31
C LEU A 62 1.21 2.42 4.17
N TYR A 63 1.41 2.42 5.47
CA TYR A 63 0.45 3.01 6.39
C TYR A 63 0.25 4.51 6.13
N ALA A 64 1.35 5.25 5.98
CA ALA A 64 1.29 6.67 5.70
C ALA A 64 0.58 6.96 4.38
N ALA A 65 0.87 6.17 3.33
CA ALA A 65 0.21 6.34 2.03
C ALA A 65 -1.28 6.05 2.13
N ASN A 66 -1.68 5.03 2.90
CA ASN A 66 -3.09 4.72 3.12
C ASN A 66 -3.81 5.85 3.86
N CYS A 67 -3.17 6.41 4.88
CA CYS A 67 -3.75 7.53 5.61
C CYS A 67 -3.98 8.73 4.69
N ALA A 68 -3.00 9.02 3.84
CA ALA A 68 -3.13 10.13 2.87
C ALA A 68 -4.28 9.88 1.89
N ALA A 69 -4.42 8.65 1.41
CA ALA A 69 -5.50 8.30 0.48
C ALA A 69 -6.87 8.41 1.13
N ARG A 70 -6.97 8.12 2.41
CA ARG A 70 -8.22 8.15 3.17
C ARG A 70 -8.50 9.49 3.85
N GLY A 71 -7.55 10.43 3.76
CA GLY A 71 -7.69 11.73 4.43
C GLY A 71 -7.56 11.66 5.94
N VAL A 72 -6.88 10.64 6.46
CA VAL A 72 -6.68 10.45 7.90
C VAL A 72 -5.28 10.96 8.30
N PRO A 73 -5.16 11.72 9.39
CA PRO A 73 -3.85 12.18 9.86
C PRO A 73 -2.96 11.04 10.31
N VAL A 74 -1.78 10.94 9.74
CA VAL A 74 -0.79 9.91 10.09
C VAL A 74 -0.35 10.07 11.55
N ALA A 75 -0.09 11.31 11.95
CA ALA A 75 0.43 11.58 13.29
C ALA A 75 -0.50 11.07 14.41
N ALA A 76 -1.81 11.19 14.22
CA ALA A 76 -2.77 10.71 15.20
C ALA A 76 -2.72 9.19 15.34
N ALA A 77 -2.62 8.50 14.23
CA ALA A 77 -2.55 7.04 14.23
C ALA A 77 -1.27 6.54 14.89
N TYR A 78 -0.13 7.19 14.62
CA TYR A 78 1.13 6.83 15.25
C TYR A 78 1.09 7.06 16.76
N ARG A 79 0.38 8.07 17.19
CA ARG A 79 0.24 8.33 18.61
C ARG A 79 -0.46 7.19 19.34
N LEU A 80 -1.48 6.64 18.69
CA LEU A 80 -2.21 5.52 19.27
C LEU A 80 -1.32 4.29 19.42
N GLU A 81 -0.51 4.00 18.43
CA GLU A 81 0.44 2.89 18.50
C GLU A 81 1.52 3.14 19.54
N ALA A 82 2.05 4.35 19.60
CA ALA A 82 3.13 4.68 20.51
C ALA A 82 2.68 4.64 21.97
N ALA A 83 1.39 4.84 22.23
CA ALA A 83 0.85 4.81 23.59
C ALA A 83 0.79 3.41 24.17
N GLU A 84 0.89 2.42 23.34
CA GLU A 84 0.90 1.04 23.77
C GLU A 84 2.30 0.59 24.18
#